data_6b9eebb07d08c979d5251100705a9047
#
_entry.id   6b9eebb07d08c979d5251100705a9047
#
_cell.length_a   1.000
_cell.length_b   1.000
_cell.length_c   1.000
_cell.angle_alpha   90.00
_cell.angle_beta   90.00
_cell.angle_gamma   90.00
#
_symmetry.space_group_name_H-M   'P 1'
#
loop_
_entity.id
_entity.type
_entity.pdbx_description
1 polymer ?
#
loop_
_entity_poly.entity_id
_entity_poly.type
_entity_poly.pdbx_seq_one_letter_code
_entity_poly.pdbx_strand_id
1 'polypeptide(L)'
;MDAGAQLDAFIDRYSPQVASDGRRALSFLEQRLPTATRLVYDNYNALVVGFGPTDKASQAILSIALYPEYVRLFFLRGIELNDPGGTLEGKGSQVRSVKLHPISRIEGADIVALIDSAVANAYPLPRTGKGKLIIKAIAAKQRSRRPAA
;
A
#
# COMPACT_ATOMS: atom_id res chain seq x y z
N MET A 1 2.82 -5.05 22.53
CA MET A 1 2.88 -3.98 21.52
C MET A 1 1.67 -4.12 20.63
N ASP A 2 0.86 -3.07 20.49
CA ASP A 2 -0.30 -3.12 19.61
C ASP A 2 0.11 -3.07 18.14
N ALA A 3 -0.86 -3.26 17.24
CA ALA A 3 -0.59 -3.32 15.80
C ALA A 3 0.01 -2.01 15.27
N GLY A 4 -0.48 -0.87 15.74
CA GLY A 4 0.07 0.43 15.32
C GLY A 4 1.52 0.60 15.71
N ALA A 5 1.87 0.23 16.93
CA ALA A 5 3.25 0.31 17.40
C ALA A 5 4.15 -0.68 16.66
N GLN A 6 3.65 -1.87 16.32
CA GLN A 6 4.39 -2.83 15.51
C GLN A 6 4.66 -2.28 14.10
N LEU A 7 3.64 -1.71 13.46
CA LEU A 7 3.80 -1.12 12.14
C LEU A 7 4.83 0.01 12.16
N ASP A 8 4.76 0.89 13.15
CA ASP A 8 5.75 1.97 13.31
C ASP A 8 7.16 1.42 13.43
N ALA A 9 7.34 0.35 14.20
CA ALA A 9 8.65 -0.29 14.36
C ALA A 9 9.15 -0.89 13.03
N PHE A 10 8.26 -1.50 12.24
CA PHE A 10 8.63 -2.01 10.90
C PHE A 10 9.08 -0.89 9.98
N ILE A 11 8.35 0.23 9.97
CA ILE A 11 8.69 1.40 9.13
C ILE A 11 10.01 2.01 9.55
N ASP A 12 10.28 2.10 10.85
CA ASP A 12 11.51 2.70 11.39
C ASP A 12 12.79 1.96 10.95
N ARG A 13 12.68 0.74 10.47
CA ARG A 13 13.82 -0.01 9.95
C ARG A 13 14.33 0.51 8.60
N TYR A 14 13.50 1.25 7.88
CA TYR A 14 13.88 1.85 6.59
C TYR A 14 14.70 3.11 6.80
N SER A 15 15.33 3.59 5.72
CA SER A 15 16.02 4.88 5.77
C SER A 15 15.02 5.99 6.13
N PRO A 16 15.48 7.11 6.72
CA PRO A 16 14.57 8.20 7.06
C PRO A 16 13.72 8.69 5.90
N GLN A 17 14.27 8.74 4.69
CA GLN A 17 13.51 9.18 3.52
C GLN A 17 12.40 8.20 3.14
N VAL A 18 12.71 6.91 3.06
CA VAL A 18 11.70 5.90 2.70
C VAL A 18 10.66 5.78 3.81
N ALA A 19 11.07 5.83 5.08
CA ALA A 19 10.14 5.82 6.20
C ALA A 19 9.16 7.00 6.13
N SER A 20 9.67 8.20 5.86
CA SER A 20 8.85 9.40 5.72
C SER A 20 7.88 9.28 4.54
N ASP A 21 8.38 8.84 3.39
CA ASP A 21 7.57 8.65 2.18
C ASP A 21 6.49 7.59 2.41
N GLY A 22 6.85 6.49 3.05
CA GLY A 22 5.91 5.43 3.37
C GLY A 22 4.78 5.93 4.29
N ARG A 23 5.13 6.67 5.33
CA ARG A 23 4.13 7.25 6.25
C ARG A 23 3.21 8.24 5.53
N ARG A 24 3.76 9.05 4.62
CA ARG A 24 2.94 9.98 3.83
C ARG A 24 1.95 9.25 2.94
N ALA A 25 2.40 8.19 2.26
CA ALA A 25 1.53 7.39 1.41
C ALA A 25 0.42 6.70 2.22
N LEU A 26 0.77 6.09 3.35
CA LEU A 26 -0.19 5.44 4.22
C LEU A 26 -1.22 6.42 4.79
N SER A 27 -0.77 7.58 5.24
CA SER A 27 -1.64 8.62 5.78
C SER A 27 -2.61 9.12 4.71
N PHE A 28 -2.14 9.34 3.48
CA PHE A 28 -2.98 9.76 2.38
C PHE A 28 -4.12 8.77 2.12
N LEU A 29 -3.80 7.48 2.07
CA LEU A 29 -4.80 6.44 1.85
C LEU A 29 -5.74 6.26 3.04
N GLU A 30 -5.23 6.36 4.26
CA GLU A 30 -6.07 6.28 5.47
C GLU A 30 -7.11 7.40 5.50
N GLN A 31 -6.75 8.59 5.05
CA GLN A 31 -7.68 9.72 4.98
C GLN A 31 -8.74 9.54 3.91
N ARG A 32 -8.38 8.94 2.78
CA ARG A 32 -9.32 8.68 1.69
C ARG A 32 -10.19 7.44 1.94
N LEU A 33 -9.66 6.45 2.64
CA LEU A 33 -10.30 5.16 2.88
C LEU A 33 -10.37 4.87 4.38
N PRO A 34 -11.03 5.74 5.17
CA PRO A 34 -10.96 5.64 6.64
C PRO A 34 -11.60 4.38 7.21
N THR A 35 -12.49 3.74 6.46
CA THR A 35 -13.18 2.52 6.90
C THR A 35 -12.48 1.25 6.43
N ALA A 36 -11.44 1.36 5.61
CA ALA A 36 -10.74 0.19 5.09
C ALA A 36 -9.98 -0.54 6.19
N THR A 37 -10.07 -1.86 6.18
CA THR A 37 -9.19 -2.71 6.98
C THR A 37 -7.81 -2.70 6.33
N ARG A 38 -6.78 -2.54 7.16
CA ARG A 38 -5.39 -2.50 6.71
C ARG A 38 -4.68 -3.77 7.17
N LEU A 39 -4.14 -4.50 6.20
CA LEU A 39 -3.46 -5.77 6.44
C LEU A 39 -1.97 -5.59 6.26
N VAL A 40 -1.19 -5.87 7.29
CA VAL A 40 0.26 -5.66 7.30
C VAL A 40 0.99 -6.98 7.10
N TYR A 41 1.88 -6.99 6.11
CA TYR A 41 2.76 -8.12 5.81
C TYR A 41 4.20 -7.62 5.85
N ASP A 42 4.94 -8.00 6.88
CA ASP A 42 6.37 -7.72 6.96
C ASP A 42 7.10 -8.87 6.26
N ASN A 43 7.12 -8.83 4.95
CA ASN A 43 7.54 -9.92 4.07
C ASN A 43 9.06 -9.95 3.85
N TYR A 44 9.53 -10.98 3.12
CA TYR A 44 10.94 -11.14 2.82
C TYR A 44 11.52 -9.93 2.08
N ASN A 45 10.86 -9.46 1.03
CA ASN A 45 11.36 -8.40 0.16
C ASN A 45 10.94 -6.99 0.58
N ALA A 46 9.80 -6.86 1.24
CA ALA A 46 9.20 -5.54 1.48
C ALA A 46 8.23 -5.59 2.64
N LEU A 47 7.98 -4.42 3.22
CA LEU A 47 6.86 -4.19 4.12
C LEU A 47 5.67 -3.78 3.26
N VAL A 48 4.57 -4.51 3.38
CA VAL A 48 3.36 -4.28 2.57
C VAL A 48 2.16 -4.02 3.48
N VAL A 49 1.40 -2.97 3.17
CA VAL A 49 0.14 -2.66 3.84
C VAL A 49 -0.98 -2.64 2.81
N GLY A 50 -1.87 -3.62 2.89
CA GLY A 50 -3.02 -3.73 2.00
C GLY A 50 -4.26 -3.05 2.59
N PHE A 51 -5.09 -2.49 1.73
CA PHE A 51 -6.33 -1.81 2.10
C PHE A 51 -7.51 -2.53 1.44
N GLY A 52 -8.50 -2.92 2.23
CA GLY A 52 -9.67 -3.61 1.71
C GLY A 52 -10.86 -3.55 2.65
N PRO A 53 -12.00 -4.17 2.25
CA PRO A 53 -13.23 -4.12 3.06
C PRO A 53 -13.20 -5.03 4.28
N THR A 54 -12.40 -6.09 4.25
CA THR A 54 -12.36 -7.11 5.32
C THR A 54 -10.92 -7.55 5.59
N ASP A 55 -10.78 -8.53 6.49
CA ASP A 55 -9.48 -9.14 6.81
C ASP A 55 -9.02 -10.18 5.77
N LYS A 56 -9.77 -10.39 4.71
CA LYS A 56 -9.40 -11.35 3.65
C LYS A 56 -8.43 -10.70 2.67
N ALA A 57 -7.26 -11.30 2.52
CA ALA A 57 -6.24 -10.83 1.58
C ALA A 57 -6.75 -10.75 0.15
N SER A 58 -7.61 -11.72 -0.25
CA SER A 58 -8.19 -11.77 -1.59
C SER A 58 -9.12 -10.59 -1.92
N GLN A 59 -9.56 -9.85 -0.93
CA GLN A 59 -10.43 -8.69 -1.10
C GLN A 59 -9.69 -7.37 -1.03
N ALA A 60 -8.37 -7.38 -0.84
CA ALA A 60 -7.58 -6.16 -0.84
C ALA A 60 -7.71 -5.44 -2.19
N ILE A 61 -7.88 -4.13 -2.13
CA ILE A 61 -8.07 -3.29 -3.32
C ILE A 61 -6.73 -2.80 -3.83
N LEU A 62 -5.93 -2.27 -2.93
CA LEU A 62 -4.62 -1.71 -3.23
C LEU A 62 -3.70 -1.88 -2.03
N SER A 63 -2.40 -1.70 -2.26
CA SER A 63 -1.43 -1.79 -1.19
C SER A 63 -0.27 -0.82 -1.41
N ILE A 64 0.35 -0.45 -0.30
CA ILE A 64 1.62 0.30 -0.28
C ILE A 64 2.71 -0.68 0.10
N ALA A 65 3.80 -0.70 -0.66
CA ALA A 65 4.97 -1.48 -0.33
C ALA A 65 6.18 -0.57 -0.15
N LEU A 66 6.92 -0.78 0.94
CA LEU A 66 8.19 -0.10 1.20
C LEU A 66 9.33 -1.03 0.83
N TYR A 67 10.19 -0.57 -0.07
CA TYR A 67 11.44 -1.22 -0.46
C TYR A 67 12.61 -0.38 0.08
N PRO A 68 13.84 -0.90 0.07
CA PRO A 68 14.97 -0.13 0.63
C PRO A 68 15.16 1.26 0.03
N GLU A 69 14.81 1.44 -1.26
CA GLU A 69 15.10 2.69 -1.97
C GLU A 69 13.87 3.49 -2.39
N TYR A 70 12.67 2.90 -2.29
CA TYR A 70 11.46 3.57 -2.77
C TYR A 70 10.19 2.98 -2.18
N VAL A 71 9.09 3.69 -2.39
CA VAL A 71 7.73 3.25 -2.06
C VAL A 71 6.97 3.00 -3.36
N ARG A 72 6.12 1.96 -3.37
CA ARG A 72 5.36 1.60 -4.55
C ARG A 72 3.90 1.36 -4.18
N LEU A 73 2.99 1.83 -5.06
CA LEU A 73 1.55 1.60 -4.93
C LEU A 73 1.14 0.49 -5.88
N PHE A 74 0.50 -0.54 -5.34
CA PHE A 74 -0.01 -1.67 -6.12
C PHE A 74 -1.53 -1.66 -6.15
N PHE A 75 -2.09 -1.89 -7.34
CA PHE A 75 -3.51 -2.13 -7.54
C PHE A 75 -3.70 -3.62 -7.80
N LEU A 76 -4.39 -4.32 -6.91
CA LEU A 76 -4.47 -5.79 -6.95
C LEU A 76 -5.18 -6.30 -8.21
N ARG A 77 -6.08 -5.50 -8.74
CA ARG A 77 -6.78 -5.79 -9.99
C ARG A 77 -6.55 -4.66 -10.99
N GLY A 78 -5.31 -4.21 -11.08
CA GLY A 78 -4.93 -3.06 -11.91
C GLY A 78 -5.22 -3.22 -13.39
N ILE A 79 -5.25 -4.47 -13.90
CA ILE A 79 -5.59 -4.74 -15.30
C ILE A 79 -6.98 -4.24 -15.68
N GLU A 80 -7.88 -4.11 -14.72
CA GLU A 80 -9.26 -3.66 -14.95
C GLU A 80 -9.40 -2.14 -14.99
N LEU A 81 -8.33 -1.41 -14.66
CA LEU A 81 -8.38 0.03 -14.58
C LEU A 81 -8.14 0.69 -15.93
N ASN A 82 -8.89 1.76 -16.20
CA ASN A 82 -8.64 2.60 -17.36
C ASN A 82 -7.44 3.50 -17.07
N ASP A 83 -6.37 3.30 -17.82
CA ASP A 83 -5.09 4.00 -17.62
C ASP A 83 -4.65 4.67 -18.92
N PRO A 84 -5.32 5.76 -19.33
CA PRO A 84 -5.06 6.38 -20.64
C PRO A 84 -3.66 6.96 -20.76
N GLY A 85 -3.04 7.35 -19.64
CA GLY A 85 -1.68 7.90 -19.63
C GLY A 85 -0.57 6.85 -19.61
N GLY A 86 -0.90 5.56 -19.51
CA GLY A 86 0.10 4.52 -19.39
C GLY A 86 0.92 4.62 -18.12
N THR A 87 0.31 5.08 -17.04
CA THR A 87 0.98 5.33 -15.74
C THR A 87 1.37 4.03 -15.04
N LEU A 88 0.53 3.00 -15.18
CA LEU A 88 0.69 1.74 -14.46
C LEU A 88 1.67 0.81 -15.16
N GLU A 89 2.43 0.07 -14.37
CA GLU A 89 3.44 -0.88 -14.82
C GLU A 89 3.07 -2.29 -14.35
N GLY A 90 3.52 -3.30 -15.09
CA GLY A 90 3.37 -4.69 -14.72
C GLY A 90 3.01 -5.57 -15.88
N LYS A 91 3.32 -6.88 -15.75
CA LYS A 91 3.11 -7.89 -16.79
C LYS A 91 2.22 -9.04 -16.33
N GLY A 92 1.86 -9.06 -15.05
CA GLY A 92 1.01 -10.12 -14.51
C GLY A 92 -0.42 -10.06 -15.05
N SER A 93 -1.20 -11.09 -14.72
CA SER A 93 -2.57 -11.21 -15.21
C SER A 93 -3.54 -10.21 -14.58
N GLN A 94 -3.23 -9.68 -13.39
CA GLN A 94 -4.13 -8.78 -12.65
C GLN A 94 -3.45 -7.56 -12.06
N VAL A 95 -2.32 -7.73 -11.40
CA VAL A 95 -1.68 -6.67 -10.62
C VAL A 95 -0.98 -5.65 -11.51
N ARG A 96 -1.18 -4.37 -11.21
CA ARG A 96 -0.42 -3.27 -11.80
C ARG A 96 0.04 -2.36 -10.68
N SER A 97 1.11 -1.60 -10.93
CA SER A 97 1.71 -0.77 -9.90
C SER A 97 2.34 0.49 -10.45
N VAL A 98 2.67 1.39 -9.54
CA VAL A 98 3.38 2.62 -9.88
C VAL A 98 4.37 2.95 -8.77
N LYS A 99 5.58 3.33 -9.15
CA LYS A 99 6.60 3.81 -8.23
C LYS A 99 6.23 5.22 -7.78
N LEU A 100 6.17 5.45 -6.48
CA LEU A 100 5.84 6.75 -5.91
C LEU A 100 7.11 7.58 -5.70
N HIS A 101 7.66 8.09 -6.82
CA HIS A 101 8.83 8.94 -6.79
C HIS A 101 8.66 10.10 -7.78
N PRO A 102 8.65 11.35 -7.31
CA PRO A 102 8.60 11.75 -5.90
C PRO A 102 7.31 11.28 -5.23
N ILE A 103 7.32 11.24 -3.90
CA ILE A 103 6.17 10.71 -3.15
C ILE A 103 4.89 11.52 -3.39
N SER A 104 5.01 12.79 -3.75
CA SER A 104 3.87 13.63 -4.09
C SER A 104 3.04 13.09 -5.27
N ARG A 105 3.58 12.15 -6.06
CA ARG A 105 2.80 11.50 -7.14
C ARG A 105 1.50 10.89 -6.63
N ILE A 106 1.47 10.38 -5.39
CA ILE A 106 0.25 9.76 -4.85
C ILE A 106 -0.92 10.75 -4.79
N GLU A 107 -0.61 12.04 -4.70
CA GLU A 107 -1.61 13.12 -4.63
C GLU A 107 -1.95 13.68 -6.01
N GLY A 108 -1.29 13.20 -7.07
CA GLY A 108 -1.53 13.66 -8.43
C GLY A 108 -2.89 13.20 -8.95
N ALA A 109 -3.49 14.02 -9.81
CA ALA A 109 -4.84 13.76 -10.34
C ALA A 109 -4.96 12.41 -11.05
N ASP A 110 -3.92 11.99 -11.77
CA ASP A 110 -3.89 10.71 -12.46
C ASP A 110 -3.93 9.52 -11.50
N ILE A 111 -3.09 9.56 -10.46
CA ILE A 111 -3.04 8.49 -9.44
C ILE A 111 -4.34 8.49 -8.63
N VAL A 112 -4.83 9.64 -8.22
CA VAL A 112 -6.08 9.76 -7.46
C VAL A 112 -7.25 9.18 -8.25
N ALA A 113 -7.33 9.44 -9.56
CA ALA A 113 -8.37 8.87 -10.41
C ALA A 113 -8.30 7.35 -10.45
N LEU A 114 -7.09 6.78 -10.51
CA LEU A 114 -6.90 5.32 -10.49
C LEU A 114 -7.32 4.73 -9.13
N ILE A 115 -6.98 5.39 -8.04
CA ILE A 115 -7.40 4.98 -6.69
C ILE A 115 -8.92 4.96 -6.60
N ASP A 116 -9.57 6.04 -7.01
CA ASP A 116 -11.02 6.15 -6.95
C ASP A 116 -11.71 5.08 -7.81
N SER A 117 -11.19 4.81 -9.00
CA SER A 117 -11.69 3.75 -9.88
C SER A 117 -11.52 2.36 -9.25
N ALA A 118 -10.38 2.08 -8.65
CA ALA A 118 -10.11 0.81 -7.99
C ALA A 118 -11.11 0.56 -6.85
N VAL A 119 -11.37 1.60 -6.05
CA VAL A 119 -12.33 1.52 -4.95
C VAL A 119 -13.76 1.31 -5.47
N ALA A 120 -14.12 2.02 -6.52
CA ALA A 120 -15.48 1.92 -7.10
C ALA A 120 -15.76 0.51 -7.70
N ASN A 121 -14.71 -0.14 -8.22
CA ASN A 121 -14.85 -1.46 -8.86
C ASN A 121 -14.72 -2.63 -7.89
N ALA A 122 -14.34 -2.37 -6.64
CA ALA A 122 -14.07 -3.41 -5.65
C ALA A 122 -15.31 -3.78 -4.84
N TYR A 123 -15.16 -4.78 -3.97
CA TYR A 123 -16.15 -5.04 -2.92
C TYR A 123 -16.29 -3.77 -2.08
N PRO A 124 -17.54 -3.39 -1.73
CA PRO A 124 -17.77 -2.13 -1.01
C PRO A 124 -17.04 -2.06 0.34
N LEU A 125 -16.44 -0.92 0.61
CA LEU A 125 -15.91 -0.63 1.94
C LEU A 125 -17.07 -0.35 2.91
N PRO A 126 -16.87 -0.62 4.21
CA PRO A 126 -17.87 -0.23 5.21
C PRO A 126 -18.19 1.25 5.11
N ARG A 127 -19.45 1.62 5.32
CA ARG A 127 -19.90 3.02 5.22
C ARG A 127 -19.48 3.87 6.40
N THR A 128 -19.34 3.24 7.57
CA THR A 128 -19.06 3.93 8.83
C THR A 128 -18.01 3.17 9.64
N GLY A 129 -17.49 3.83 10.65
CA GLY A 129 -16.51 3.26 11.55
C GLY A 129 -15.09 3.48 11.05
N LYS A 130 -14.14 3.10 11.89
CA LYS A 130 -12.72 3.16 11.58
C LYS A 130 -12.24 1.76 11.21
N GLY A 131 -11.47 1.64 10.14
CA GLY A 131 -10.90 0.37 9.73
C GLY A 131 -9.91 -0.18 10.74
N LYS A 132 -9.84 -1.51 10.82
CA LYS A 132 -8.89 -2.21 11.70
C LYS A 132 -7.51 -2.25 11.07
N LEU A 133 -6.50 -2.33 11.92
CA LEU A 133 -5.12 -2.58 11.51
C LEU A 133 -4.72 -3.96 12.02
N ILE A 134 -4.36 -4.85 11.13
CA ILE A 134 -4.09 -6.26 11.46
C ILE A 134 -2.70 -6.64 10.95
N ILE A 135 -1.85 -7.15 11.83
CA ILE A 135 -0.56 -7.74 11.42
C ILE A 135 -0.84 -9.17 10.97
N LYS A 136 -0.77 -9.41 9.67
CA LYS A 136 -1.11 -10.70 9.07
C LYS A 136 0.05 -11.68 9.07
N ALA A 137 1.25 -11.19 8.81
CA ALA A 137 2.42 -12.05 8.69
C ALA A 137 3.70 -11.27 8.93
N ILE A 138 4.68 -11.97 9.52
CA ILE A 138 6.05 -11.46 9.68
C ILE A 138 6.95 -12.59 9.23
N ALA A 139 7.69 -12.38 8.12
CA ALA A 139 8.61 -13.38 7.61
C ALA A 139 9.79 -13.54 8.57
N ALA A 140 10.15 -14.79 8.86
CA ALA A 140 11.28 -15.09 9.75
C ALA A 140 12.60 -14.60 9.15
N LYS A 141 12.73 -14.66 7.82
CA LYS A 141 13.89 -14.21 7.08
C LYS A 141 13.51 -13.02 6.22
N GLN A 142 14.31 -11.95 6.29
CA GLN A 142 14.01 -10.71 5.57
C GLN A 142 15.28 -10.10 5.00
N ARG A 143 15.14 -9.49 3.83
CA ARG A 143 16.21 -8.67 3.25
C ARG A 143 16.42 -7.41 4.09
N SER A 144 17.62 -6.84 4.00
CA SER A 144 17.90 -5.54 4.59
C SER A 144 16.87 -4.52 4.11
N ARG A 145 16.37 -3.70 5.04
CA ARG A 145 15.41 -2.63 4.75
C ARG A 145 16.10 -1.33 4.33
N ARG A 146 17.44 -1.33 4.29
CA ARG A 146 18.22 -0.17 3.84
C ARG A 146 19.12 -0.56 2.68
N PRO A 147 19.43 0.39 1.78
CA PRO A 147 20.34 0.12 0.68
C PRO A 147 21.72 -0.27 1.23
N ALA A 148 22.46 -1.07 0.46
CA ALA A 148 23.85 -1.37 0.77
C ALA A 148 24.66 -0.08 0.73
N ALA A 149 25.60 0.06 1.67
CA ALA A 149 26.48 1.23 1.77
C ALA A 149 27.48 1.28 0.61
#